data_91f539f2ff5085e10484e6e3a45e85c8
#
_entry.id   91f539f2ff5085e10484e6e3a45e85c8
#
_cell.length_a   1.000
_cell.length_b   1.000
_cell.length_c   1.000
_cell.angle_alpha   90.00
_cell.angle_beta   90.00
_cell.angle_gamma   90.00
#
_symmetry.space_group_name_H-M   'P 1'
#
loop_
_entity.id
_entity.type
_entity.pdbx_description
1 polymer ?
#
loop_
_entity_poly.entity_id
_entity_poly.type
_entity_poly.pdbx_seq_one_letter_code
_entity_poly.pdbx_strand_id
1 'polypeptide(L)'
;MKRIFSAFLMLAVLAGCGSDDSATTNEPVVIFPEPQPDPETPPAVLVPVITQYQGYTLLWNDEFEGTALDPTKWVYETGTGVNGDFGTGQLDRATDRPENVSFLAPTATTEGALAITTRKETYMDRNYTSGRINTNTKFSAGPGTRIEARIWARDVKYKGQGFAFWMMPAEKPADQPYIMWPQGGEIDVMEYVGAIPYANLGSVHYAWFWENNQFQSWNHGHMGAYYNYAEQQKPNTDPQFGGWPVADNTPNTGSGGYHLYRIDWYMDRIEFSIDEHVYHINYMNDGAALGNAPDGEDAKSTVSINGKNVMKSEYTNHFNEWKPFEHKFYFILSAGVGGNDTYSYGGAIVPSAVFPCTTLVDYIRVYNRN
;
A
#
# COMPACT_ATOMS: atom_id res chain seq x y z
N MET A 1 -2.79 40.55 -3.85
CA MET A 1 -4.03 41.14 -4.38
C MET A 1 -5.21 40.38 -3.76
N LYS A 2 -5.88 41.06 -2.84
CA LYS A 2 -7.08 40.51 -2.15
C LYS A 2 -8.28 40.70 -3.06
N ARG A 3 -9.06 39.65 -3.33
CA ARG A 3 -10.39 39.78 -3.92
C ARG A 3 -11.42 39.50 -2.85
N ILE A 4 -12.17 40.56 -2.53
CA ILE A 4 -13.33 40.59 -1.65
C ILE A 4 -14.54 40.26 -2.53
N PHE A 5 -15.34 39.29 -2.12
CA PHE A 5 -16.69 39.08 -2.69
C PHE A 5 -17.70 39.76 -1.80
N SER A 6 -18.37 40.79 -2.35
CA SER A 6 -19.52 41.47 -1.75
C SER A 6 -20.80 40.71 -2.13
N ALA A 7 -21.59 40.37 -1.13
CA ALA A 7 -22.96 39.91 -1.30
C ALA A 7 -23.88 41.13 -1.45
N PHE A 8 -24.65 41.21 -2.51
CA PHE A 8 -25.70 42.19 -2.75
C PHE A 8 -27.00 41.72 -2.07
N LEU A 9 -27.48 42.51 -1.12
CA LEU A 9 -28.84 42.38 -0.55
C LEU A 9 -29.78 43.31 -1.33
N MET A 10 -30.76 42.74 -2.01
CA MET A 10 -31.80 43.51 -2.72
C MET A 10 -32.95 43.77 -1.76
N LEU A 11 -33.14 45.03 -1.42
CA LEU A 11 -34.27 45.51 -0.63
C LEU A 11 -35.37 45.99 -1.60
N ALA A 12 -36.53 45.33 -1.63
CA ALA A 12 -37.69 45.80 -2.35
C ALA A 12 -38.58 46.63 -1.44
N VAL A 13 -38.73 47.90 -1.74
CA VAL A 13 -39.67 48.80 -1.10
C VAL A 13 -40.97 48.81 -1.92
N LEU A 14 -42.08 48.38 -1.30
CA LEU A 14 -43.42 48.64 -1.79
C LEU A 14 -44.10 49.64 -0.89
N ALA A 15 -44.37 50.80 -1.43
CA ALA A 15 -45.23 51.82 -0.84
C ALA A 15 -46.69 51.53 -1.24
N GLY A 16 -47.57 51.49 -0.25
CA GLY A 16 -49.01 51.47 -0.41
C GLY A 16 -49.66 52.23 0.69
N CYS A 17 -50.26 53.40 0.35
CA CYS A 17 -51.12 54.23 1.22
C CYS A 17 -52.48 53.59 1.41
N GLY A 18 -53.08 53.75 2.58
CA GLY A 18 -54.51 53.48 2.84
C GLY A 18 -54.89 53.54 4.32
N SER A 19 -55.36 54.61 4.73
CA SER A 19 -56.21 55.10 5.83
C SER A 19 -56.84 54.13 6.83
N ASP A 20 -56.74 54.56 8.11
CA ASP A 20 -57.66 54.53 9.27
C ASP A 20 -58.49 53.26 9.58
N ASP A 21 -58.31 52.69 10.73
CA ASP A 21 -59.13 52.91 11.91
C ASP A 21 -58.66 52.03 13.11
N SER A 22 -58.80 52.63 14.27
CA SER A 22 -58.49 52.16 15.60
C SER A 22 -59.21 50.89 16.04
N ALA A 23 -58.46 49.92 16.52
CA ALA A 23 -58.88 49.08 17.64
C ALA A 23 -57.65 48.42 18.26
N THR A 24 -57.19 48.89 19.40
CA THR A 24 -56.20 48.24 20.24
C THR A 24 -56.82 47.04 20.92
N THR A 25 -56.59 45.85 20.36
CA THR A 25 -56.75 44.62 21.10
C THR A 25 -55.38 44.17 21.57
N ASN A 26 -55.08 44.30 22.87
CA ASN A 26 -53.95 43.68 23.53
C ASN A 26 -54.20 42.18 23.58
N GLU A 27 -53.82 41.48 22.52
CA GLU A 27 -53.68 40.02 22.59
C GLU A 27 -52.34 39.70 23.27
N PRO A 28 -52.31 38.77 24.24
CA PRO A 28 -51.03 38.36 24.85
C PRO A 28 -50.16 37.68 23.78
N VAL A 29 -48.95 38.22 23.59
CA VAL A 29 -47.92 37.58 22.77
C VAL A 29 -47.52 36.29 23.49
N VAL A 30 -48.01 35.17 22.97
CA VAL A 30 -47.53 33.85 23.43
C VAL A 30 -46.13 33.64 22.82
N ILE A 31 -45.11 33.88 23.65
CA ILE A 31 -43.74 33.54 23.29
C ILE A 31 -43.65 32.01 23.42
N PHE A 32 -43.67 31.29 22.32
CA PHE A 32 -43.28 29.89 22.28
C PHE A 32 -41.78 29.85 22.58
N PRO A 33 -41.33 29.02 23.54
CA PRO A 33 -39.88 28.77 23.69
C PRO A 33 -39.35 28.26 22.34
N GLU A 34 -38.21 28.83 21.92
CA GLU A 34 -37.51 28.24 20.75
C GLU A 34 -37.36 26.73 20.98
N PRO A 35 -37.63 25.92 19.93
CA PRO A 35 -37.41 24.51 20.06
C PRO A 35 -35.94 24.29 20.47
N GLN A 36 -35.74 23.62 21.59
CA GLN A 36 -34.40 23.19 21.98
C GLN A 36 -33.84 22.39 20.80
N PRO A 37 -32.58 22.61 20.38
CA PRO A 37 -31.97 21.78 19.39
C PRO A 37 -32.08 20.34 19.89
N ASP A 38 -32.57 19.46 19.02
CA ASP A 38 -32.57 18.01 19.25
C ASP A 38 -31.18 17.60 19.77
N PRO A 39 -31.08 16.71 20.76
CA PRO A 39 -29.80 16.18 21.18
C PRO A 39 -29.10 15.69 19.92
N GLU A 40 -27.95 16.30 19.61
CA GLU A 40 -27.21 16.10 18.38
C GLU A 40 -27.14 14.62 18.06
N THR A 41 -27.81 14.21 16.99
CA THR A 41 -27.59 12.90 16.40
C THR A 41 -26.08 12.83 16.12
N PRO A 42 -25.34 11.87 16.67
CA PRO A 42 -23.91 11.78 16.39
C PRO A 42 -23.70 11.90 14.89
N PRO A 43 -22.71 12.69 14.42
CA PRO A 43 -22.47 12.84 12.98
C PRO A 43 -22.35 11.44 12.38
N ALA A 44 -23.06 11.22 11.28
CA ALA A 44 -23.00 9.94 10.58
C ALA A 44 -21.55 9.64 10.22
N VAL A 45 -21.04 8.50 10.67
CA VAL A 45 -19.71 8.02 10.32
C VAL A 45 -19.78 7.46 8.91
N LEU A 46 -18.76 7.71 8.08
CA LEU A 46 -18.66 7.07 6.77
C LEU A 46 -18.57 5.55 6.96
N VAL A 47 -19.40 4.84 6.23
CA VAL A 47 -19.36 3.36 6.19
C VAL A 47 -18.64 2.97 4.90
N PRO A 48 -17.60 2.14 4.97
CA PRO A 48 -16.88 1.68 3.79
C PRO A 48 -17.81 1.04 2.76
N VAL A 49 -17.66 1.42 1.51
CA VAL A 49 -18.38 0.80 0.40
C VAL A 49 -17.47 -0.23 -0.26
N ILE A 50 -17.78 -1.52 -0.06
CA ILE A 50 -17.04 -2.60 -0.69
C ILE A 50 -17.37 -2.63 -2.18
N THR A 51 -16.35 -2.43 -3.02
CA THR A 51 -16.48 -2.48 -4.47
C THR A 51 -16.93 -3.85 -4.94
N GLN A 52 -17.94 -3.89 -5.79
CA GLN A 52 -18.40 -5.11 -6.43
C GLN A 52 -17.84 -5.18 -7.84
N TYR A 53 -17.11 -6.25 -8.15
CA TYR A 53 -16.57 -6.51 -9.48
C TYR A 53 -17.36 -7.60 -10.18
N GLN A 54 -17.71 -7.37 -11.44
CA GLN A 54 -18.36 -8.41 -12.26
C GLN A 54 -17.42 -9.62 -12.43
N GLY A 55 -17.91 -10.81 -12.13
CA GLY A 55 -17.11 -12.05 -12.21
C GLY A 55 -16.19 -12.29 -11.00
N TYR A 56 -16.42 -11.58 -9.89
CA TYR A 56 -15.67 -11.77 -8.66
C TYR A 56 -16.60 -11.85 -7.45
N THR A 57 -16.15 -12.57 -6.44
CA THR A 57 -16.84 -12.66 -5.13
C THR A 57 -15.84 -12.31 -4.03
N LEU A 58 -16.23 -11.41 -3.12
CA LEU A 58 -15.40 -11.04 -1.97
C LEU A 58 -15.10 -12.29 -1.13
N LEU A 59 -13.80 -12.58 -0.94
CA LEU A 59 -13.31 -13.72 -0.16
C LEU A 59 -12.91 -13.31 1.25
N TRP A 60 -12.23 -12.17 1.38
CA TRP A 60 -11.69 -11.66 2.63
C TRP A 60 -11.46 -10.16 2.53
N ASN A 61 -11.60 -9.46 3.65
CA ASN A 61 -11.27 -8.04 3.73
C ASN A 61 -10.89 -7.63 5.14
N ASP A 62 -10.22 -6.49 5.24
CA ASP A 62 -10.13 -5.66 6.44
C ASP A 62 -10.21 -4.20 6.03
N GLU A 63 -11.20 -3.51 6.57
CA GLU A 63 -11.47 -2.09 6.31
C GLU A 63 -10.80 -1.19 7.36
N PHE A 64 -10.14 -1.78 8.36
CA PHE A 64 -9.44 -1.08 9.45
C PHE A 64 -10.26 -0.01 10.19
N GLU A 65 -11.58 -0.21 10.24
CA GLU A 65 -12.53 0.70 10.93
C GLU A 65 -12.51 0.54 12.47
N GLY A 66 -11.76 -0.44 12.97
CA GLY A 66 -11.65 -0.72 14.40
C GLY A 66 -10.71 0.24 15.13
N THR A 67 -10.56 0.00 16.43
CA THR A 67 -9.62 0.73 17.29
C THR A 67 -8.40 -0.09 17.68
N ALA A 68 -8.34 -1.34 17.24
CA ALA A 68 -7.26 -2.27 17.49
C ALA A 68 -7.18 -3.29 16.35
N LEU A 69 -6.01 -3.92 16.21
CA LEU A 69 -5.79 -4.99 15.24
C LEU A 69 -6.68 -6.19 15.55
N ASP A 70 -7.37 -6.72 14.55
CA ASP A 70 -8.17 -7.94 14.68
C ASP A 70 -7.24 -9.17 14.78
N PRO A 71 -7.14 -9.84 15.95
CA PRO A 71 -6.24 -10.96 16.12
C PRO A 71 -6.68 -12.23 15.36
N THR A 72 -7.90 -12.24 14.81
CA THR A 72 -8.37 -13.32 13.94
C THR A 72 -7.84 -13.18 12.52
N LYS A 73 -7.45 -11.97 12.13
CA LYS A 73 -6.93 -11.64 10.79
C LYS A 73 -5.41 -11.41 10.77
N TRP A 74 -4.86 -10.84 11.85
CA TRP A 74 -3.48 -10.35 11.87
C TRP A 74 -2.66 -10.84 13.05
N VAL A 75 -1.35 -10.83 12.85
CA VAL A 75 -0.34 -11.08 13.87
C VAL A 75 0.68 -9.93 13.82
N TYR A 76 1.07 -9.42 15.01
CA TYR A 76 2.24 -8.53 15.11
C TYR A 76 3.51 -9.33 14.89
N GLU A 77 4.38 -8.83 14.04
CA GLU A 77 5.74 -9.32 13.91
C GLU A 77 6.68 -8.34 14.61
N THR A 78 7.15 -8.71 15.78
CA THR A 78 7.97 -7.83 16.63
C THR A 78 9.43 -8.23 16.60
N GLY A 79 10.31 -7.28 16.89
CA GLY A 79 11.75 -7.52 16.94
C GLY A 79 12.49 -6.93 15.76
N THR A 80 13.61 -7.53 15.41
CA THR A 80 14.51 -7.05 14.36
C THR A 80 14.65 -8.05 13.19
N GLY A 81 13.82 -9.09 13.20
CA GLY A 81 13.78 -10.09 12.14
C GLY A 81 15.05 -10.89 11.95
N VAL A 82 15.18 -11.48 10.78
CA VAL A 82 16.35 -12.29 10.39
C VAL A 82 17.60 -11.42 10.40
N ASN A 83 18.70 -11.98 10.91
CA ASN A 83 20.01 -11.33 11.05
C ASN A 83 20.00 -10.04 11.91
N GLY A 84 18.91 -9.73 12.57
CA GLY A 84 18.78 -8.51 13.35
C GLY A 84 18.52 -7.23 12.55
N ASP A 85 18.20 -7.36 11.27
CA ASP A 85 17.99 -6.26 10.32
C ASP A 85 16.92 -6.58 9.25
N PHE A 86 16.04 -7.54 9.56
CA PHE A 86 15.02 -8.10 8.64
C PHE A 86 15.61 -8.71 7.35
N GLY A 87 16.93 -8.96 7.32
CA GLY A 87 17.63 -9.45 6.12
C GLY A 87 17.84 -8.38 5.04
N THR A 88 17.51 -7.12 5.31
CA THR A 88 17.51 -6.02 4.34
C THR A 88 18.29 -4.79 4.83
N GLY A 89 19.09 -4.93 5.88
CA GLY A 89 19.92 -3.86 6.41
C GLY A 89 19.14 -2.77 7.17
N GLN A 90 17.92 -3.05 7.64
CA GLN A 90 17.09 -2.08 8.35
C GLN A 90 17.62 -1.79 9.75
N LEU A 91 17.45 -0.56 10.21
CA LEU A 91 17.91 -0.06 11.51
C LEU A 91 16.84 -0.12 12.61
N ASP A 92 15.58 -0.34 12.23
CA ASP A 92 14.45 -0.27 13.13
C ASP A 92 14.18 -1.59 13.85
N ARG A 93 13.40 -1.47 14.90
CA ARG A 93 12.76 -2.56 15.62
C ARG A 93 11.25 -2.46 15.44
N ALA A 94 10.64 -3.50 14.91
CA ALA A 94 9.20 -3.59 14.85
C ALA A 94 8.59 -3.85 16.24
N THR A 95 7.49 -3.17 16.55
CA THR A 95 6.80 -3.26 17.83
C THR A 95 5.29 -3.38 17.65
N ASP A 96 4.60 -3.84 18.68
CA ASP A 96 3.14 -3.90 18.80
C ASP A 96 2.55 -2.68 19.53
N ARG A 97 3.38 -1.65 19.78
CA ARG A 97 2.97 -0.47 20.52
C ARG A 97 2.08 0.44 19.68
N PRO A 98 1.12 1.15 20.29
CA PRO A 98 0.26 2.09 19.57
C PRO A 98 1.01 3.25 18.90
N GLU A 99 2.24 3.55 19.35
CA GLU A 99 3.10 4.52 18.69
C GLU A 99 3.56 4.08 17.29
N ASN A 100 3.57 2.78 17.03
CA ASN A 100 4.01 2.20 15.76
C ASN A 100 2.87 1.59 14.94
N VAL A 101 1.83 1.04 15.58
CA VAL A 101 0.64 0.49 14.94
C VAL A 101 -0.59 1.03 15.64
N SER A 102 -1.32 1.90 14.97
CA SER A 102 -2.52 2.56 15.53
C SER A 102 -3.63 2.65 14.49
N PHE A 103 -4.78 3.17 14.91
CA PHE A 103 -5.96 3.28 14.07
C PHE A 103 -6.48 4.72 14.09
N LEU A 104 -6.79 5.24 12.93
CA LEU A 104 -7.53 6.48 12.78
C LEU A 104 -9.01 6.13 12.76
N ALA A 105 -9.76 6.74 13.67
CA ALA A 105 -11.21 6.56 13.70
C ALA A 105 -11.86 7.19 12.47
N PRO A 106 -12.90 6.54 11.89
CA PRO A 106 -13.68 7.16 10.83
C PRO A 106 -14.43 8.40 11.35
N THR A 107 -14.66 9.34 10.44
CA THR A 107 -15.43 10.56 10.70
C THR A 107 -16.59 10.68 9.71
N ALA A 108 -17.33 11.78 9.75
CA ALA A 108 -18.37 12.06 8.75
C ALA A 108 -17.81 12.28 7.33
N THR A 109 -16.51 12.54 7.18
CA THR A 109 -15.88 12.88 5.90
C THR A 109 -14.64 12.06 5.57
N THR A 110 -14.18 11.20 6.47
CA THR A 110 -13.01 10.32 6.29
C THR A 110 -13.32 8.91 6.79
N GLU A 111 -12.95 7.93 6.03
CA GLU A 111 -12.96 6.52 6.42
C GLU A 111 -11.88 6.29 7.51
N GLY A 112 -12.02 5.21 8.26
CA GLY A 112 -10.99 4.77 9.19
C GLY A 112 -9.72 4.33 8.47
N ALA A 113 -8.62 4.17 9.17
CA ALA A 113 -7.40 3.65 8.58
C ALA A 113 -6.47 3.04 9.63
N LEU A 114 -5.76 2.01 9.25
CA LEU A 114 -4.58 1.54 9.96
C LEU A 114 -3.42 2.52 9.69
N ALA A 115 -2.76 2.97 10.75
CA ALA A 115 -1.57 3.81 10.69
C ALA A 115 -0.34 3.00 11.13
N ILE A 116 0.61 2.79 10.22
CA ILE A 116 1.90 2.18 10.52
C ILE A 116 2.97 3.26 10.49
N THR A 117 3.67 3.43 11.61
CA THR A 117 4.54 4.58 11.86
C THR A 117 5.94 4.15 12.24
N THR A 118 6.94 4.67 11.53
CA THR A 118 8.34 4.62 11.96
C THR A 118 8.68 5.85 12.81
N ARG A 119 9.51 5.64 13.82
CA ARG A 119 9.92 6.69 14.76
C ARG A 119 11.42 6.68 14.96
N LYS A 120 11.99 7.86 15.17
CA LYS A 120 13.37 8.01 15.65
C LYS A 120 13.32 8.15 17.16
N GLU A 121 13.60 7.07 17.84
CA GLU A 121 13.60 6.96 19.29
C GLU A 121 14.49 5.81 19.74
N THR A 122 15.11 5.93 20.89
CA THR A 122 15.84 4.79 21.49
C THR A 122 14.84 3.86 22.17
N TYR A 123 14.73 2.65 21.67
CA TYR A 123 13.90 1.61 22.25
C TYR A 123 14.63 0.28 22.22
N MET A 124 14.85 -0.32 23.41
CA MET A 124 15.67 -1.51 23.58
C MET A 124 17.05 -1.34 22.94
N ASP A 125 17.33 -2.11 21.90
CA ASP A 125 18.62 -2.20 21.20
C ASP A 125 18.71 -1.35 19.92
N ARG A 126 17.69 -0.51 19.65
CA ARG A 126 17.57 0.28 18.41
C ARG A 126 17.31 1.74 18.66
N ASN A 127 17.68 2.58 17.68
CA ASN A 127 17.43 4.02 17.65
C ASN A 127 16.25 4.39 16.74
N TYR A 128 15.59 3.38 16.19
CA TYR A 128 14.38 3.52 15.41
C TYR A 128 13.41 2.41 15.76
N THR A 129 12.11 2.73 15.68
CA THR A 129 11.03 1.75 15.82
C THR A 129 10.12 1.81 14.62
N SER A 130 9.44 0.70 14.35
CA SER A 130 8.51 0.54 13.23
C SER A 130 7.31 -0.32 13.63
N GLY A 131 6.36 -0.45 12.70
CA GLY A 131 5.28 -1.40 12.77
C GLY A 131 5.39 -2.43 11.66
N ARG A 132 5.14 -3.70 11.99
CA ARG A 132 5.05 -4.82 11.06
C ARG A 132 3.99 -5.80 11.50
N ILE A 133 3.05 -6.09 10.60
CA ILE A 133 1.95 -7.03 10.83
C ILE A 133 1.82 -7.97 9.65
N ASN A 134 1.32 -9.18 9.89
CA ASN A 134 1.11 -10.16 8.83
C ASN A 134 -0.13 -11.01 9.06
N THR A 135 -0.58 -11.72 8.01
CA THR A 135 -1.71 -12.65 8.09
C THR A 135 -1.27 -14.13 8.19
N ASN A 136 0.00 -14.38 8.53
CA ASN A 136 0.52 -15.74 8.65
C ASN A 136 -0.33 -16.56 9.62
N THR A 137 -0.68 -17.78 9.23
CA THR A 137 -1.59 -18.70 9.97
C THR A 137 -3.04 -18.22 10.12
N LYS A 138 -3.39 -17.04 9.63
CA LYS A 138 -4.74 -16.47 9.70
C LYS A 138 -5.45 -16.49 8.35
N PHE A 139 -4.77 -15.96 7.33
CA PHE A 139 -5.30 -15.89 5.97
C PHE A 139 -4.17 -15.96 4.95
N SER A 140 -4.45 -16.58 3.83
CA SER A 140 -3.58 -16.59 2.65
C SER A 140 -4.41 -16.67 1.38
N ALA A 141 -3.89 -16.07 0.30
CA ALA A 141 -4.48 -16.10 -1.02
C ALA A 141 -3.50 -16.67 -2.04
N GLY A 142 -4.02 -17.13 -3.17
CA GLY A 142 -3.23 -17.74 -4.24
C GLY A 142 -3.82 -17.47 -5.62
N PRO A 143 -3.40 -18.20 -6.66
CA PRO A 143 -3.94 -18.07 -7.99
C PRO A 143 -5.47 -18.14 -8.05
N GLY A 144 -6.08 -17.38 -8.95
CA GLY A 144 -7.53 -17.21 -9.06
C GLY A 144 -8.07 -16.07 -8.22
N THR A 145 -7.22 -15.27 -7.57
CA THR A 145 -7.65 -14.13 -6.75
C THR A 145 -7.26 -12.79 -7.33
N ARG A 146 -8.05 -11.77 -6.98
CA ARG A 146 -7.69 -10.36 -7.03
C ARG A 146 -7.40 -9.89 -5.61
N ILE A 147 -6.27 -9.26 -5.40
CA ILE A 147 -5.84 -8.72 -4.12
C ILE A 147 -5.62 -7.23 -4.31
N GLU A 148 -6.28 -6.41 -3.50
CA GLU A 148 -6.15 -4.97 -3.56
C GLU A 148 -6.01 -4.33 -2.19
N ALA A 149 -5.24 -3.26 -2.13
CA ALA A 149 -5.08 -2.44 -0.94
C ALA A 149 -5.11 -0.95 -1.30
N ARG A 150 -5.84 -0.15 -0.53
CA ARG A 150 -5.85 1.30 -0.69
C ARG A 150 -4.93 1.90 0.36
N ILE A 151 -3.79 2.46 -0.09
CA ILE A 151 -2.69 2.86 0.77
C ILE A 151 -2.22 4.28 0.41
N TRP A 152 -1.87 5.04 1.43
CA TRP A 152 -1.21 6.33 1.31
C TRP A 152 0.11 6.35 2.08
N ALA A 153 1.24 6.31 1.37
CA ALA A 153 2.58 6.46 1.94
C ALA A 153 2.82 7.94 2.33
N ARG A 154 2.01 8.45 3.27
CA ARG A 154 1.79 9.87 3.57
C ARG A 154 3.09 10.63 3.88
N ASP A 155 3.92 10.03 4.72
CA ASP A 155 5.12 10.69 5.25
C ASP A 155 6.42 10.06 4.77
N VAL A 156 6.36 9.07 3.87
CA VAL A 156 7.54 8.43 3.26
C VAL A 156 8.12 9.37 2.20
N LYS A 157 9.06 10.24 2.60
CA LYS A 157 9.55 11.36 1.79
C LYS A 157 11.07 11.44 1.67
N TYR A 158 11.79 10.74 2.51
CA TYR A 158 13.25 10.82 2.56
C TYR A 158 13.87 9.46 2.28
N LYS A 159 15.05 9.49 1.64
CA LYS A 159 15.87 8.29 1.50
C LYS A 159 16.07 7.61 2.86
N GLY A 160 15.93 6.30 2.89
CA GLY A 160 15.96 5.49 4.10
C GLY A 160 14.61 5.34 4.82
N GLN A 161 13.54 5.97 4.31
CA GLN A 161 12.16 5.68 4.74
C GLN A 161 11.49 4.80 3.69
N GLY A 162 10.75 3.79 4.13
CA GLY A 162 10.04 2.88 3.23
C GLY A 162 8.82 2.24 3.85
N PHE A 163 7.92 1.79 2.97
CA PHE A 163 6.76 1.01 3.31
C PHE A 163 6.49 -0.04 2.22
N ALA A 164 6.11 -1.25 2.62
CA ALA A 164 5.74 -2.32 1.71
C ALA A 164 4.43 -3.00 2.11
N PHE A 165 3.64 -3.32 1.09
CA PHE A 165 2.60 -4.35 1.11
C PHE A 165 3.06 -5.48 0.21
N TRP A 166 3.36 -6.60 0.81
CA TRP A 166 4.03 -7.71 0.17
C TRP A 166 3.57 -9.05 0.74
N MET A 167 4.04 -10.14 0.17
CA MET A 167 3.52 -11.45 0.45
C MET A 167 4.63 -12.50 0.48
N MET A 168 4.51 -13.43 1.43
CA MET A 168 5.41 -14.57 1.60
C MET A 168 4.65 -15.89 1.54
N PRO A 169 5.30 -17.01 1.18
CA PRO A 169 4.64 -18.30 1.04
C PRO A 169 4.03 -18.77 2.37
N ALA A 170 2.74 -19.10 2.31
CA ALA A 170 2.01 -19.74 3.40
C ALA A 170 2.12 -21.27 3.35
N GLU A 171 2.48 -21.80 2.21
CA GLU A 171 2.60 -23.23 1.92
C GLU A 171 4.05 -23.59 1.63
N LYS A 172 4.41 -24.83 1.88
CA LYS A 172 5.71 -25.40 1.58
C LYS A 172 5.55 -26.89 1.30
N PRO A 173 6.43 -27.52 0.50
CA PRO A 173 6.39 -28.95 0.25
C PRO A 173 6.43 -29.75 1.55
N ALA A 174 5.69 -30.84 1.62
CA ALA A 174 5.62 -31.68 2.81
C ALA A 174 6.98 -32.35 3.14
N ASP A 175 7.79 -32.61 2.13
CA ASP A 175 9.12 -33.22 2.20
C ASP A 175 10.25 -32.20 2.39
N GLN A 176 9.94 -30.89 2.25
CA GLN A 176 10.89 -29.79 2.43
C GLN A 176 10.40 -28.84 3.53
N PRO A 177 10.63 -29.16 4.79
CA PRO A 177 10.11 -28.34 5.92
C PRO A 177 10.65 -26.91 5.92
N TYR A 178 11.73 -26.66 5.17
CA TYR A 178 12.37 -25.36 5.08
C TYR A 178 12.49 -24.93 3.62
N ILE A 179 11.49 -24.21 3.11
CA ILE A 179 11.71 -23.43 1.90
C ILE A 179 12.40 -22.15 2.31
N MET A 180 13.62 -22.01 1.83
CA MET A 180 14.38 -20.78 2.06
C MET A 180 13.97 -19.72 1.03
N TRP A 181 13.99 -18.46 1.46
CA TRP A 181 13.93 -17.35 0.53
C TRP A 181 15.17 -17.36 -0.39
N PRO A 182 15.05 -17.10 -1.70
CA PRO A 182 13.83 -16.77 -2.44
C PRO A 182 13.13 -17.99 -3.09
N GLN A 183 13.50 -19.22 -2.77
CA GLN A 183 12.94 -20.43 -3.37
C GLN A 183 11.42 -20.54 -3.23
N GLY A 184 10.91 -20.12 -2.07
CA GLY A 184 9.47 -20.12 -1.78
C GLY A 184 8.70 -19.06 -2.55
N GLY A 185 9.40 -18.11 -3.15
CA GLY A 185 8.81 -16.93 -3.80
C GLY A 185 8.57 -15.78 -2.83
N GLU A 186 8.38 -14.59 -3.39
CA GLU A 186 7.92 -13.36 -2.75
C GLU A 186 7.15 -12.55 -3.78
N ILE A 187 6.09 -11.88 -3.39
CA ILE A 187 5.32 -10.99 -4.25
C ILE A 187 5.20 -9.64 -3.56
N ASP A 188 5.71 -8.58 -4.19
CA ASP A 188 5.67 -7.22 -3.68
C ASP A 188 4.61 -6.44 -4.46
N VAL A 189 3.43 -6.29 -3.86
CA VAL A 189 2.33 -5.55 -4.47
C VAL A 189 2.63 -4.05 -4.47
N MET A 190 3.22 -3.58 -3.37
CA MET A 190 3.67 -2.21 -3.19
C MET A 190 5.00 -2.18 -2.46
N GLU A 191 6.02 -1.61 -3.09
CA GLU A 191 7.24 -1.16 -2.44
C GLU A 191 7.44 0.33 -2.73
N TYR A 192 7.25 1.16 -1.72
CA TYR A 192 7.40 2.60 -1.84
C TYR A 192 8.48 3.10 -0.90
N VAL A 193 9.49 3.72 -1.47
CA VAL A 193 10.65 4.23 -0.72
C VAL A 193 10.86 5.71 -1.00
N GLY A 194 11.24 6.46 0.01
CA GLY A 194 11.47 7.89 -0.10
C GLY A 194 12.63 8.27 -1.04
N ALA A 195 13.50 7.31 -1.34
CA ALA A 195 14.57 7.47 -2.32
C ALA A 195 14.05 7.55 -3.77
N ILE A 196 12.85 7.03 -4.04
CA ILE A 196 12.20 7.05 -5.36
C ILE A 196 10.80 7.65 -5.22
N PRO A 197 10.69 8.96 -5.05
CA PRO A 197 9.48 9.63 -4.57
C PRO A 197 8.29 9.59 -5.51
N TYR A 198 8.51 9.25 -6.76
CA TYR A 198 7.51 9.32 -7.82
C TYR A 198 7.10 7.95 -8.35
N ALA A 199 7.64 6.88 -7.79
CA ALA A 199 7.36 5.56 -8.32
C ALA A 199 7.16 4.50 -7.25
N ASN A 200 6.29 3.54 -7.55
CA ASN A 200 6.12 2.29 -6.82
C ASN A 200 6.78 1.16 -7.58
N LEU A 201 7.41 0.24 -6.89
CA LEU A 201 7.87 -1.03 -7.43
C LEU A 201 6.85 -2.12 -7.14
N GLY A 202 6.46 -2.87 -8.18
CA GLY A 202 5.74 -4.14 -8.04
C GLY A 202 6.59 -5.25 -8.61
N SER A 203 6.86 -6.29 -7.82
CA SER A 203 7.86 -7.29 -8.15
C SER A 203 7.53 -8.70 -7.66
N VAL A 204 8.26 -9.67 -8.19
CA VAL A 204 8.32 -11.04 -7.69
C VAL A 204 9.78 -11.45 -7.51
N HIS A 205 10.04 -12.22 -6.45
CA HIS A 205 11.35 -12.80 -6.19
C HIS A 205 11.24 -14.32 -6.15
N TYR A 206 12.25 -14.99 -6.68
CA TYR A 206 12.28 -16.46 -6.80
C TYR A 206 13.71 -16.98 -6.92
N ALA A 207 13.90 -18.28 -6.74
CA ALA A 207 15.15 -18.95 -7.10
C ALA A 207 15.03 -19.50 -8.51
N TRP A 208 15.89 -19.07 -9.42
CA TRP A 208 15.86 -19.46 -10.82
C TRP A 208 16.91 -20.49 -11.21
N PHE A 209 17.80 -20.81 -10.27
CA PHE A 209 18.91 -21.70 -10.56
C PHE A 209 19.44 -22.40 -9.31
N TRP A 210 19.70 -23.71 -9.43
CA TRP A 210 20.34 -24.51 -8.41
C TRP A 210 21.66 -25.07 -8.95
N GLU A 211 22.74 -24.85 -8.27
CA GLU A 211 24.01 -25.45 -8.58
C GLU A 211 24.33 -26.56 -7.58
N ASN A 212 24.58 -27.77 -8.06
CA ASN A 212 24.92 -28.93 -7.22
C ASN A 212 23.88 -29.23 -6.13
N ASN A 213 22.59 -29.06 -6.42
CA ASN A 213 21.50 -29.21 -5.46
C ASN A 213 21.62 -28.28 -4.24
N GLN A 214 22.30 -27.16 -4.38
CA GLN A 214 22.41 -26.14 -3.33
C GLN A 214 21.96 -24.78 -3.86
N PHE A 215 21.14 -24.09 -3.06
CA PHE A 215 20.83 -22.70 -3.28
C PHE A 215 22.09 -21.86 -3.14
N GLN A 216 22.38 -21.05 -4.13
CA GLN A 216 23.42 -20.04 -4.06
C GLN A 216 22.75 -18.67 -3.96
N SER A 217 23.21 -17.80 -3.08
CA SER A 217 22.61 -16.48 -2.85
C SER A 217 22.57 -15.59 -4.10
N TRP A 218 23.42 -15.86 -5.09
CA TRP A 218 23.43 -15.19 -6.38
C TRP A 218 22.43 -15.79 -7.41
N ASN A 219 21.71 -16.86 -7.06
CA ASN A 219 20.69 -17.50 -7.90
C ASN A 219 19.31 -16.88 -7.70
N HIS A 220 19.25 -15.70 -7.16
CA HIS A 220 18.03 -14.95 -6.91
C HIS A 220 17.56 -14.28 -8.21
N GLY A 221 16.42 -14.71 -8.71
CA GLY A 221 15.69 -14.03 -9.78
C GLY A 221 14.80 -12.93 -9.20
N HIS A 222 14.75 -11.80 -9.87
CA HIS A 222 13.91 -10.67 -9.51
C HIS A 222 13.30 -10.07 -10.78
N MET A 223 11.97 -10.04 -10.82
CA MET A 223 11.19 -9.40 -11.87
C MET A 223 10.35 -8.29 -11.30
N GLY A 224 10.70 -7.05 -11.60
CA GLY A 224 10.00 -5.89 -11.11
C GLY A 224 9.80 -4.81 -12.16
N ALA A 225 8.78 -4.01 -11.97
CA ALA A 225 8.50 -2.80 -12.74
C ALA A 225 8.07 -1.65 -11.86
N TYR A 226 8.50 -0.45 -12.22
CA TYR A 226 8.11 0.77 -11.54
C TYR A 226 6.87 1.39 -12.18
N TYR A 227 5.91 1.81 -11.37
CA TYR A 227 4.83 2.69 -11.76
C TYR A 227 5.15 4.12 -11.38
N ASN A 228 5.18 5.02 -12.34
CA ASN A 228 5.43 6.44 -12.09
C ASN A 228 4.10 7.19 -11.91
N TYR A 229 3.85 7.72 -10.71
CA TYR A 229 2.62 8.43 -10.38
C TYR A 229 2.43 9.74 -11.18
N ALA A 230 3.51 10.47 -11.44
CA ALA A 230 3.44 11.76 -12.13
C ALA A 230 3.15 11.62 -13.63
N GLU A 231 3.62 10.54 -14.23
CA GLU A 231 3.60 10.35 -15.67
C GLU A 231 2.66 9.26 -16.12
N GLN A 232 1.94 8.64 -15.17
CA GLN A 232 0.99 7.57 -15.42
C GLN A 232 1.52 6.57 -16.46
N GLN A 233 2.71 5.95 -16.17
CA GLN A 233 3.33 4.90 -16.99
C GLN A 233 4.33 5.35 -18.06
N LYS A 234 5.37 6.10 -17.72
CA LYS A 234 6.57 6.05 -18.57
C LYS A 234 7.23 4.68 -18.52
N PRO A 235 7.89 4.30 -19.66
CA PRO A 235 8.69 3.08 -19.68
C PRO A 235 9.71 3.14 -18.55
N ASN A 236 9.76 2.04 -17.87
CA ASN A 236 10.55 1.84 -16.71
C ASN A 236 12.03 1.89 -17.03
N THR A 237 12.67 2.99 -16.68
CA THR A 237 14.11 2.96 -16.47
C THR A 237 14.29 2.52 -15.03
N ASP A 238 14.76 1.30 -14.84
CA ASP A 238 15.07 0.78 -13.52
C ASP A 238 16.04 1.71 -12.80
N PRO A 239 15.62 2.40 -11.72
CA PRO A 239 16.52 3.32 -11.02
C PRO A 239 17.68 2.61 -10.34
N GLN A 240 17.63 1.29 -10.14
CA GLN A 240 18.75 0.51 -9.61
C GLN A 240 19.95 0.49 -10.56
N PHE A 241 19.72 0.51 -11.86
CA PHE A 241 20.80 0.57 -12.86
C PHE A 241 21.29 1.97 -13.15
N GLY A 242 20.51 3.00 -12.83
CA GLY A 242 20.86 4.42 -13.00
C GLY A 242 21.30 5.13 -11.72
N GLY A 243 21.34 4.41 -10.59
CA GLY A 243 21.49 4.99 -9.26
C GLY A 243 20.18 5.56 -8.72
N TRP A 244 20.07 5.70 -7.41
CA TRP A 244 18.91 6.29 -6.76
C TRP A 244 18.73 7.74 -7.19
N PRO A 245 17.62 8.12 -7.85
CA PRO A 245 17.53 9.41 -8.55
C PRO A 245 17.30 10.61 -7.62
N VAL A 246 17.24 10.41 -6.32
CA VAL A 246 16.88 11.48 -5.38
C VAL A 246 18.10 12.07 -4.72
N ALA A 247 18.21 13.40 -4.80
CA ALA A 247 19.17 14.14 -4.00
C ALA A 247 18.91 13.88 -2.51
N ASP A 248 19.96 13.59 -1.76
CA ASP A 248 19.93 13.09 -0.39
C ASP A 248 19.14 13.95 0.61
N ASN A 249 18.88 15.20 0.32
CA ASN A 249 18.27 16.14 1.26
C ASN A 249 16.98 16.79 0.76
N THR A 250 16.44 16.36 -0.37
CA THR A 250 15.20 16.93 -0.90
C THR A 250 14.03 16.00 -0.55
N PRO A 251 13.10 16.45 0.30
CA PRO A 251 11.90 15.66 0.56
C PRO A 251 11.08 15.55 -0.72
N ASN A 252 10.57 14.35 -0.98
CA ASN A 252 9.65 14.18 -2.08
C ASN A 252 8.22 14.62 -1.71
N THR A 253 7.38 14.79 -2.71
CA THR A 253 5.97 15.16 -2.50
C THR A 253 5.11 13.98 -2.05
N GLY A 254 5.69 12.79 -1.96
CA GLY A 254 4.97 11.55 -1.67
C GLY A 254 4.16 11.06 -2.86
N SER A 255 3.35 10.05 -2.65
CA SER A 255 2.42 9.52 -3.66
C SER A 255 1.27 10.50 -3.99
N GLY A 256 1.08 11.54 -3.18
CA GLY A 256 0.04 12.56 -3.41
C GLY A 256 -1.32 12.26 -2.79
N GLY A 257 -1.52 11.06 -2.23
CA GLY A 257 -2.78 10.62 -1.62
C GLY A 257 -2.88 9.11 -1.53
N TYR A 258 -4.09 8.64 -1.33
CA TYR A 258 -4.39 7.22 -1.43
C TYR A 258 -4.36 6.77 -2.89
N HIS A 259 -3.73 5.62 -3.11
CA HIS A 259 -3.75 4.89 -4.37
C HIS A 259 -4.24 3.47 -4.15
N LEU A 260 -4.85 2.90 -5.17
CA LEU A 260 -5.30 1.51 -5.17
C LEU A 260 -4.22 0.62 -5.80
N TYR A 261 -3.49 -0.10 -4.95
CA TYR A 261 -2.50 -1.09 -5.36
C TYR A 261 -3.19 -2.43 -5.50
N ARG A 262 -2.97 -3.12 -6.64
CA ARG A 262 -3.67 -4.36 -6.93
C ARG A 262 -2.79 -5.34 -7.68
N ILE A 263 -2.99 -6.62 -7.38
CA ILE A 263 -2.62 -7.71 -8.27
C ILE A 263 -3.86 -8.52 -8.67
N ASP A 264 -3.91 -8.89 -9.92
CA ASP A 264 -4.77 -9.95 -10.44
C ASP A 264 -3.89 -11.20 -10.65
N TRP A 265 -4.08 -12.20 -9.80
CA TRP A 265 -3.25 -13.38 -9.78
C TRP A 265 -3.94 -14.56 -10.47
N TYR A 266 -3.43 -14.92 -11.62
CA TYR A 266 -3.88 -16.05 -12.43
C TYR A 266 -2.94 -17.24 -12.24
N MET A 267 -3.31 -18.39 -12.80
CA MET A 267 -2.43 -19.58 -12.82
C MET A 267 -1.21 -19.41 -13.72
N ASP A 268 -1.30 -18.56 -14.74
CA ASP A 268 -0.27 -18.35 -15.75
C ASP A 268 0.47 -17.01 -15.66
N ARG A 269 0.00 -16.09 -14.81
CA ARG A 269 0.59 -14.75 -14.67
C ARG A 269 0.09 -14.01 -13.43
N ILE A 270 0.83 -12.97 -13.06
CA ILE A 270 0.40 -11.93 -12.11
C ILE A 270 0.38 -10.59 -12.85
N GLU A 271 -0.75 -9.88 -12.80
CA GLU A 271 -0.89 -8.53 -13.34
C GLU A 271 -0.87 -7.53 -12.19
N PHE A 272 0.08 -6.59 -12.22
CA PHE A 272 0.20 -5.51 -11.23
C PHE A 272 -0.42 -4.24 -11.76
N SER A 273 -1.26 -3.60 -10.96
CA SER A 273 -1.90 -2.34 -11.32
C SER A 273 -1.94 -1.34 -10.17
N ILE A 274 -1.96 -0.06 -10.53
CA ILE A 274 -2.23 1.05 -9.62
C ILE A 274 -3.31 1.92 -10.24
N ASP A 275 -4.35 2.25 -9.47
CA ASP A 275 -5.47 3.09 -9.91
C ASP A 275 -6.05 2.62 -11.25
N GLU A 276 -6.32 1.32 -11.37
CA GLU A 276 -6.82 0.64 -12.58
C GLU A 276 -5.83 0.59 -13.77
N HIS A 277 -4.59 1.02 -13.59
CA HIS A 277 -3.57 0.98 -14.63
C HIS A 277 -2.66 -0.23 -14.46
N VAL A 278 -2.81 -1.24 -15.30
CA VAL A 278 -1.84 -2.35 -15.38
C VAL A 278 -0.52 -1.81 -15.92
N TYR A 279 0.55 -1.99 -15.16
CA TYR A 279 1.89 -1.53 -15.54
C TYR A 279 2.93 -2.65 -15.65
N HIS A 280 2.66 -3.80 -15.02
CA HIS A 280 3.54 -4.97 -15.06
C HIS A 280 2.70 -6.25 -15.17
N ILE A 281 3.07 -7.14 -16.07
CA ILE A 281 2.52 -8.49 -16.20
C ILE A 281 3.69 -9.48 -16.13
N ASN A 282 3.72 -10.26 -15.06
CA ASN A 282 4.70 -11.33 -14.90
C ASN A 282 4.09 -12.67 -15.26
N TYR A 283 4.63 -13.32 -16.30
CA TYR A 283 4.20 -14.63 -16.77
C TYR A 283 4.95 -15.77 -16.09
N MET A 284 4.28 -16.90 -15.91
CA MET A 284 4.77 -18.09 -15.21
C MET A 284 4.97 -19.29 -16.15
N ASN A 285 5.42 -19.03 -17.38
CA ASN A 285 5.42 -20.01 -18.47
C ASN A 285 6.80 -20.55 -18.80
N ASP A 286 7.78 -20.43 -17.93
CA ASP A 286 9.15 -20.96 -18.14
C ASP A 286 9.79 -20.57 -19.49
N GLY A 287 9.66 -19.29 -19.90
CA GLY A 287 10.25 -18.77 -21.13
C GLY A 287 9.41 -18.96 -22.39
N ALA A 288 8.15 -19.40 -22.28
CA ALA A 288 7.32 -19.71 -23.45
C ALA A 288 6.52 -18.51 -23.99
N ALA A 289 6.14 -17.55 -23.12
CA ALA A 289 5.26 -16.44 -23.51
C ALA A 289 6.00 -15.29 -24.19
N LEU A 290 7.27 -15.04 -23.85
CA LEU A 290 8.09 -13.95 -24.37
C LEU A 290 9.24 -14.44 -25.28
N GLY A 291 9.34 -15.73 -25.48
CA GLY A 291 10.46 -16.38 -26.18
C GLY A 291 11.57 -16.77 -25.20
N ASN A 292 12.35 -17.76 -25.58
CA ASN A 292 13.43 -18.25 -24.73
C ASN A 292 14.45 -17.15 -24.46
N ALA A 293 14.55 -16.71 -23.21
CA ALA A 293 15.71 -16.00 -22.74
C ALA A 293 16.92 -16.96 -22.79
N PRO A 294 18.14 -16.46 -23.05
CA PRO A 294 19.34 -17.24 -22.84
C PRO A 294 19.37 -17.84 -21.44
N ASP A 295 19.97 -19.00 -21.28
CA ASP A 295 20.12 -19.63 -19.96
C ASP A 295 20.66 -18.61 -18.94
N GLY A 296 19.89 -18.38 -17.90
CA GLY A 296 20.26 -17.46 -16.84
C GLY A 296 19.85 -15.99 -17.05
N GLU A 297 19.09 -15.67 -18.09
CA GLU A 297 18.53 -14.33 -18.28
C GLU A 297 17.00 -14.36 -18.26
N ASP A 298 16.43 -13.37 -17.59
CA ASP A 298 15.00 -13.19 -17.53
C ASP A 298 14.46 -12.52 -18.80
N ALA A 299 13.39 -13.06 -19.38
CA ALA A 299 12.74 -12.44 -20.52
C ALA A 299 11.94 -11.21 -20.11
N LYS A 300 12.21 -10.08 -20.75
CA LYS A 300 11.51 -8.80 -20.53
C LYS A 300 11.15 -8.16 -21.87
N SER A 301 9.96 -7.57 -21.93
CA SER A 301 9.53 -6.73 -23.05
C SER A 301 8.60 -5.62 -22.58
N THR A 302 8.58 -4.49 -23.30
CA THR A 302 7.60 -3.44 -23.06
C THR A 302 6.64 -3.38 -24.25
N VAL A 303 5.34 -3.41 -23.95
CA VAL A 303 4.28 -3.33 -24.95
C VAL A 303 3.34 -2.16 -24.64
N SER A 304 2.67 -1.63 -25.65
CA SER A 304 1.61 -0.64 -25.45
C SER A 304 0.25 -1.34 -25.40
N ILE A 305 -0.45 -1.19 -24.28
CA ILE A 305 -1.82 -1.68 -24.10
C ILE A 305 -2.71 -0.45 -23.82
N ASN A 306 -3.69 -0.21 -24.68
CA ASN A 306 -4.59 0.96 -24.58
C ASN A 306 -3.83 2.31 -24.47
N GLY A 307 -2.74 2.43 -25.24
CA GLY A 307 -1.89 3.63 -25.24
C GLY A 307 -0.98 3.80 -24.04
N LYS A 308 -0.87 2.78 -23.18
CA LYS A 308 -0.03 2.79 -21.98
C LYS A 308 1.06 1.73 -22.07
N ASN A 309 2.24 2.07 -21.59
CA ASN A 309 3.35 1.13 -21.53
C ASN A 309 3.14 0.13 -20.39
N VAL A 310 3.22 -1.14 -20.73
CA VAL A 310 3.12 -2.26 -19.78
C VAL A 310 4.39 -3.09 -19.92
N MET A 311 5.12 -3.29 -18.84
CA MET A 311 6.22 -4.24 -18.84
C MET A 311 5.66 -5.65 -18.76
N LYS A 312 6.09 -6.50 -19.68
CA LYS A 312 5.91 -7.93 -19.58
C LYS A 312 7.23 -8.57 -19.19
N SER A 313 7.19 -9.43 -18.21
CA SER A 313 8.32 -10.22 -17.76
C SER A 313 7.89 -11.68 -17.67
N GLU A 314 8.84 -12.57 -17.66
CA GLU A 314 8.58 -13.99 -17.54
C GLU A 314 9.47 -14.60 -16.47
N TYR A 315 8.82 -15.31 -15.56
CA TYR A 315 9.47 -16.10 -14.54
C TYR A 315 10.02 -17.38 -15.18
N THR A 316 11.31 -17.59 -14.99
CA THR A 316 11.99 -18.79 -15.51
C THR A 316 12.40 -19.67 -14.35
N ASN A 317 11.65 -20.73 -14.11
CA ASN A 317 11.96 -21.70 -13.06
C ASN A 317 12.50 -23.01 -13.67
N HIS A 318 13.73 -22.99 -14.12
CA HIS A 318 14.31 -24.18 -14.75
C HIS A 318 14.70 -25.29 -13.77
N PHE A 319 14.76 -25.02 -12.46
CA PHE A 319 15.42 -25.93 -11.50
C PHE A 319 14.64 -26.19 -10.22
N ASN A 320 13.49 -25.57 -10.04
CA ASN A 320 12.68 -25.74 -8.84
C ASN A 320 11.36 -26.43 -9.22
N GLU A 321 11.21 -27.70 -8.83
CA GLU A 321 9.93 -28.42 -9.01
C GLU A 321 8.79 -27.77 -8.21
N TRP A 322 9.13 -27.03 -7.15
CA TRP A 322 8.22 -26.19 -6.43
C TRP A 322 8.01 -24.85 -7.16
N LYS A 323 6.92 -24.74 -7.88
CA LYS A 323 6.53 -23.51 -8.57
C LYS A 323 5.90 -22.54 -7.58
N PRO A 324 6.64 -21.56 -7.01
CA PRO A 324 6.19 -20.81 -5.86
C PRO A 324 4.86 -20.10 -6.09
N PHE A 325 4.65 -19.54 -7.27
CA PHE A 325 3.47 -18.74 -7.57
C PHE A 325 2.22 -19.55 -7.96
N GLU A 326 2.27 -20.87 -7.87
CA GLU A 326 1.11 -21.77 -7.91
C GLU A 326 0.53 -22.06 -6.52
N HIS A 327 1.16 -21.54 -5.45
CA HIS A 327 0.81 -21.74 -4.05
C HIS A 327 0.26 -20.49 -3.37
N LYS A 328 -0.22 -20.64 -2.13
CA LYS A 328 -0.78 -19.53 -1.37
C LYS A 328 0.29 -18.76 -0.62
N PHE A 329 0.08 -17.46 -0.54
CA PHE A 329 0.93 -16.51 0.19
C PHE A 329 0.11 -15.76 1.24
N TYR A 330 0.74 -15.46 2.38
CA TYR A 330 0.19 -14.58 3.40
C TYR A 330 0.69 -13.15 3.20
N PHE A 331 -0.05 -12.19 3.71
CA PHE A 331 0.22 -10.76 3.54
C PHE A 331 1.10 -10.21 4.65
N ILE A 332 1.91 -9.23 4.31
CA ILE A 332 2.73 -8.46 5.23
C ILE A 332 2.57 -6.98 4.92
N LEU A 333 2.32 -6.18 5.95
CA LEU A 333 2.42 -4.73 5.93
C LEU A 333 3.60 -4.34 6.81
N SER A 334 4.58 -3.65 6.26
CA SER A 334 5.78 -3.29 7.00
C SER A 334 6.30 -1.91 6.63
N ALA A 335 6.56 -1.09 7.64
CA ALA A 335 7.36 0.11 7.49
C ALA A 335 8.80 -0.18 7.91
N GLY A 336 9.77 0.49 7.29
CA GLY A 336 11.18 0.29 7.58
C GLY A 336 12.00 1.57 7.54
N VAL A 337 13.12 1.53 8.26
CA VAL A 337 14.16 2.55 8.22
C VAL A 337 15.43 1.92 7.68
N GLY A 338 15.89 2.39 6.51
CA GLY A 338 17.06 1.87 5.82
C GLY A 338 18.35 2.08 6.60
N GLY A 339 19.32 1.23 6.30
CA GLY A 339 20.59 1.16 7.02
C GLY A 339 21.62 2.21 6.66
N ASN A 340 22.86 1.81 6.75
CA ASN A 340 23.99 2.72 6.54
C ASN A 340 24.60 2.63 5.13
N ASP A 341 24.05 1.78 4.28
CA ASP A 341 24.56 1.56 2.93
C ASP A 341 23.45 1.65 1.87
N THR A 342 23.86 1.61 0.62
CA THR A 342 22.97 1.73 -0.53
C THR A 342 22.15 0.47 -0.82
N TYR A 343 22.49 -0.64 -0.20
CA TYR A 343 21.79 -1.92 -0.37
C TYR A 343 20.68 -2.15 0.66
N SER A 344 20.62 -1.29 1.69
CA SER A 344 19.55 -1.36 2.68
C SER A 344 18.21 -0.98 2.06
N TYR A 345 17.13 -1.59 2.55
CA TYR A 345 15.77 -1.25 2.16
C TYR A 345 15.51 0.27 2.26
N GLY A 346 15.10 0.87 1.17
CA GLY A 346 14.92 2.32 1.08
C GLY A 346 16.22 3.13 0.96
N GLY A 347 17.39 2.47 0.93
CA GLY A 347 18.73 3.09 0.92
C GLY A 347 19.17 3.59 2.29
N ALA A 348 20.38 4.13 2.37
CA ALA A 348 20.91 4.67 3.61
C ALA A 348 20.07 5.84 4.13
N ILE A 349 19.68 5.82 5.42
CA ILE A 349 18.91 6.90 6.03
C ILE A 349 19.69 8.20 6.04
N VAL A 350 19.07 9.27 5.55
CA VAL A 350 19.69 10.60 5.55
C VAL A 350 19.47 11.33 6.88
N PRO A 351 20.43 12.14 7.34
CA PRO A 351 20.30 12.88 8.60
C PRO A 351 19.11 13.85 8.63
N SER A 352 18.69 14.33 7.48
CA SER A 352 17.54 15.24 7.31
C SER A 352 16.19 14.56 7.35
N ALA A 353 16.13 13.22 7.39
CA ALA A 353 14.88 12.49 7.43
C ALA A 353 14.03 12.87 8.65
N VAL A 354 12.77 13.18 8.38
CA VAL A 354 11.81 13.62 9.39
C VAL A 354 11.02 12.42 9.93
N PHE A 355 10.85 12.39 11.25
CA PHE A 355 10.05 11.42 11.98
C PHE A 355 9.08 12.13 12.92
N PRO A 356 7.91 11.55 13.27
CA PRO A 356 7.44 10.24 12.82
C PRO A 356 7.10 10.22 11.33
N CYS A 357 7.25 9.04 10.71
CA CYS A 357 6.90 8.80 9.33
C CYS A 357 5.79 7.74 9.27
N THR A 358 4.62 8.12 8.81
CA THR A 358 3.39 7.31 8.86
C THR A 358 2.91 6.97 7.44
N THR A 359 2.57 5.71 7.25
CA THR A 359 1.75 5.22 6.12
C THR A 359 0.37 4.86 6.63
N LEU A 360 -0.64 5.20 5.84
CA LEU A 360 -2.04 4.91 6.11
C LEU A 360 -2.53 3.82 5.18
N VAL A 361 -3.19 2.80 5.73
CA VAL A 361 -3.85 1.73 4.99
C VAL A 361 -5.34 1.82 5.28
N ASP A 362 -6.13 2.15 4.26
CA ASP A 362 -7.57 2.30 4.36
C ASP A 362 -8.25 0.91 4.41
N TYR A 363 -7.91 0.07 3.43
CA TYR A 363 -8.39 -1.31 3.41
C TYR A 363 -7.45 -2.25 2.67
N ILE A 364 -7.66 -3.55 2.92
CA ILE A 364 -7.21 -4.65 2.05
C ILE A 364 -8.42 -5.53 1.75
N ARG A 365 -8.61 -5.87 0.48
CA ARG A 365 -9.69 -6.71 -0.01
C ARG A 365 -9.18 -7.80 -0.93
N VAL A 366 -9.74 -8.99 -0.79
CA VAL A 366 -9.41 -10.14 -1.62
C VAL A 366 -10.69 -10.71 -2.23
N TYR A 367 -10.67 -10.91 -3.52
CA TYR A 367 -11.79 -11.46 -4.26
C TYR A 367 -11.39 -12.74 -4.97
N ASN A 368 -12.27 -13.73 -4.95
CA ASN A 368 -12.18 -14.88 -5.85
C ASN A 368 -12.71 -14.49 -7.22
N ARG A 369 -12.04 -14.94 -8.25
CA ARG A 369 -12.56 -14.95 -9.61
C ARG A 369 -13.55 -16.11 -9.76
N ASN A 370 -14.78 -15.83 -10.25
CA ASN A 370 -15.83 -16.83 -10.48
C ASN A 370 -15.59 -17.61 -11.77
#